data_d597b30ec8008a25f292256e6d44b51b
#
_entry.id   d597b30ec8008a25f292256e6d44b51b
#
_cell.length_a   1.000
_cell.length_b   1.000
_cell.length_c   1.000
_cell.angle_alpha   90.00
_cell.angle_beta   90.00
_cell.angle_gamma   90.00
#
_symmetry.space_group_name_H-M   'P 1'
#
loop_
_entity.id
_entity.type
_entity.pdbx_description
1 polymer ?
#
loop_
_entity_poly.entity_id
_entity_poly.type
_entity_poly.pdbx_seq_one_letter_code
_entity_poly.pdbx_strand_id
1 'polypeptide(L)'
;MKKISIVILNWNGCEILRSFLPSVIHYSDGDDIEICVADNGSTDTSVTMLREEFPAVRLILLEQNHGFAEGYNLALNKVDAEYVILLNSDVEVTEHWLEPLVAYMDTHPEVAACQPKIRSWHQKQMFEYAGAAGGYIDRYGYPFCRGRMMGTTERDEGQYDTVVPVFWATGAALFIRLTDYTDVGGLDARFFAHMEEIDLCWRLRSRGRGIVCIPQSVVYHVGAATLKKESPRKTFLNFRNNLVMLYKNLPSEELSGVMRVRTTVSYTHLRAHET
;
A
#
# COMPACT_ATOMS: atom_id res chain seq x y z
N MET A 1 2.20 -21.09 12.55
CA MET A 1 1.54 -20.05 11.72
C MET A 1 1.00 -18.97 12.65
N LYS A 2 1.33 -17.72 12.42
CA LYS A 2 0.78 -16.56 13.15
C LYS A 2 -0.59 -16.19 12.59
N LYS A 3 -1.42 -15.48 13.37
CA LYS A 3 -2.66 -14.90 12.84
C LYS A 3 -2.35 -13.74 11.91
N ILE A 4 -1.43 -12.85 12.33
CA ILE A 4 -1.03 -11.64 11.58
C ILE A 4 0.48 -11.53 11.52
N SER A 5 1.03 -11.18 10.36
CA SER A 5 2.39 -10.67 10.23
C SER A 5 2.37 -9.26 9.63
N ILE A 6 2.86 -8.28 10.38
CA ILE A 6 3.05 -6.90 9.93
C ILE A 6 4.43 -6.84 9.29
N VAL A 7 4.48 -6.56 8.00
CA VAL A 7 5.72 -6.51 7.23
C VAL A 7 5.98 -5.08 6.77
N ILE A 8 7.08 -4.51 7.25
CA ILE A 8 7.54 -3.17 6.88
C ILE A 8 8.75 -3.32 5.97
N LEU A 9 8.65 -2.83 4.73
CA LEU A 9 9.78 -2.81 3.80
C LEU A 9 10.60 -1.54 4.03
N ASN A 10 11.90 -1.70 4.32
CA ASN A 10 12.82 -0.59 4.57
C ASN A 10 13.92 -0.53 3.52
N TRP A 11 14.24 0.69 3.07
CA TRP A 11 15.46 0.99 2.30
C TRP A 11 15.98 2.38 2.67
N ASN A 12 17.13 2.41 3.35
CA ASN A 12 17.79 3.65 3.82
C ASN A 12 16.84 4.57 4.61
N GLY A 13 16.01 3.98 5.47
CA GLY A 13 14.98 4.65 6.26
C GLY A 13 15.23 4.64 7.77
N CYS A 14 16.46 4.63 8.23
CA CYS A 14 16.82 4.51 9.65
C CYS A 14 16.02 5.45 10.56
N GLU A 15 16.03 6.76 10.27
CA GLU A 15 15.35 7.76 11.10
C GLU A 15 13.81 7.66 11.02
N ILE A 16 13.28 7.26 9.86
CA ILE A 16 11.85 7.04 9.66
C ILE A 16 11.40 5.85 10.50
N LEU A 17 12.10 4.72 10.40
CA LEU A 17 11.81 3.55 11.23
C LEU A 17 11.90 3.86 12.72
N ARG A 18 12.96 4.55 13.15
CA ARG A 18 13.12 4.95 14.56
C ARG A 18 11.93 5.77 15.07
N SER A 19 11.34 6.59 14.20
CA SER A 19 10.23 7.47 14.55
C SER A 19 8.89 6.74 14.61
N PHE A 20 8.61 5.80 13.70
CA PHE A 20 7.27 5.23 13.52
C PHE A 20 7.12 3.80 14.04
N LEU A 21 8.20 2.99 14.03
CA LEU A 21 8.17 1.61 14.51
C LEU A 21 7.71 1.46 15.97
N PRO A 22 8.03 2.39 16.90
CA PRO A 22 7.51 2.32 18.27
C PRO A 22 5.99 2.27 18.37
N SER A 23 5.26 3.01 17.53
CA SER A 23 3.79 2.95 17.51
C SER A 23 3.28 1.58 17.08
N VAL A 24 3.93 0.98 16.06
CA VAL A 24 3.57 -0.36 15.56
C VAL A 24 3.80 -1.40 16.65
N ILE A 25 4.93 -1.35 17.34
CA ILE A 25 5.23 -2.29 18.45
C ILE A 25 4.24 -2.11 19.59
N HIS A 26 3.94 -0.87 19.97
CA HIS A 26 3.07 -0.58 21.12
C HIS A 26 1.61 -0.96 20.89
N TYR A 27 1.07 -0.74 19.68
CA TYR A 27 -0.34 -0.97 19.38
C TYR A 27 -0.61 -2.27 18.60
N SER A 28 0.39 -3.14 18.48
CA SER A 28 0.26 -4.44 17.79
C SER A 28 0.85 -5.55 18.65
N ASP A 29 0.61 -5.50 19.96
CA ASP A 29 1.06 -6.52 20.91
C ASP A 29 0.11 -7.73 20.88
N GLY A 30 0.67 -8.93 20.93
CA GLY A 30 -0.09 -10.18 21.00
C GLY A 30 0.72 -11.39 20.55
N ASP A 31 0.48 -12.54 21.19
CA ASP A 31 1.20 -13.79 20.91
C ASP A 31 1.03 -14.27 19.45
N ASP A 32 -0.09 -13.92 18.83
CA ASP A 32 -0.44 -14.30 17.46
C ASP A 32 -0.03 -13.25 16.41
N ILE A 33 0.62 -12.16 16.84
CA ILE A 33 1.10 -11.11 15.96
C ILE A 33 2.61 -11.21 15.82
N GLU A 34 3.12 -11.03 14.61
CA GLU A 34 4.54 -10.92 14.31
C GLU A 34 4.81 -9.57 13.63
N ILE A 35 5.83 -8.85 14.09
CA ILE A 35 6.31 -7.63 13.43
C ILE A 35 7.63 -7.94 12.74
N CYS A 36 7.68 -7.75 11.43
CA CYS A 36 8.85 -7.97 10.61
C CYS A 36 9.28 -6.67 9.93
N VAL A 37 10.56 -6.37 9.96
CA VAL A 37 11.16 -5.37 9.06
C VAL A 37 12.01 -6.10 8.01
N ALA A 38 11.62 -5.94 6.75
CA ALA A 38 12.38 -6.44 5.61
C ALA A 38 13.31 -5.31 5.12
N ASP A 39 14.58 -5.44 5.44
CA ASP A 39 15.60 -4.51 4.96
C ASP A 39 15.97 -4.86 3.52
N ASN A 40 15.71 -3.94 2.61
CA ASN A 40 15.83 -4.10 1.17
C ASN A 40 17.23 -3.65 0.67
N GLY A 41 18.29 -4.13 1.34
CA GLY A 41 19.68 -3.82 1.02
C GLY A 41 20.05 -2.38 1.36
N SER A 42 19.72 -1.91 2.56
CA SER A 42 20.11 -0.58 3.04
C SER A 42 21.61 -0.46 3.20
N THR A 43 22.11 0.74 2.96
CA THR A 43 23.52 1.12 3.12
C THR A 43 23.73 2.11 4.27
N ASP A 44 22.64 2.56 4.90
CA ASP A 44 22.65 3.38 6.10
C ASP A 44 22.75 2.53 7.38
N THR A 45 22.50 3.14 8.53
CA THR A 45 22.55 2.46 9.83
C THR A 45 21.27 1.71 10.20
N SER A 46 20.30 1.53 9.29
CA SER A 46 19.00 0.89 9.56
C SER A 46 19.14 -0.47 10.23
N VAL A 47 19.98 -1.35 9.68
CA VAL A 47 20.15 -2.73 10.19
C VAL A 47 20.78 -2.74 11.59
N THR A 48 21.76 -1.88 11.83
CA THR A 48 22.41 -1.75 13.15
C THR A 48 21.40 -1.25 14.18
N MET A 49 20.69 -0.18 13.87
CA MET A 49 19.66 0.42 14.71
C MET A 49 18.57 -0.60 15.08
N LEU A 50 18.06 -1.37 14.09
CA LEU A 50 17.04 -2.39 14.35
C LEU A 50 17.52 -3.48 15.31
N ARG A 51 18.76 -3.92 15.19
CA ARG A 51 19.35 -4.93 16.08
C ARG A 51 19.56 -4.43 17.50
N GLU A 52 19.96 -3.18 17.66
CA GLU A 52 20.30 -2.59 18.94
C GLU A 52 19.07 -2.03 19.67
N GLU A 53 18.20 -1.31 18.97
CA GLU A 53 17.07 -0.59 19.57
C GLU A 53 15.77 -1.40 19.55
N PHE A 54 15.60 -2.33 18.59
CA PHE A 54 14.36 -3.11 18.40
C PHE A 54 14.61 -4.62 18.27
N PRO A 55 15.30 -5.27 19.21
CA PRO A 55 15.71 -6.68 19.09
C PRO A 55 14.55 -7.68 19.04
N ALA A 56 13.34 -7.31 19.46
CA ALA A 56 12.14 -8.13 19.37
C ALA A 56 11.50 -8.16 17.97
N VAL A 57 11.87 -7.23 17.10
CA VAL A 57 11.37 -7.17 15.73
C VAL A 57 12.13 -8.15 14.86
N ARG A 58 11.40 -8.99 14.14
CA ARG A 58 12.02 -9.92 13.20
C ARG A 58 12.64 -9.17 12.03
N LEU A 59 13.94 -9.36 11.82
CA LEU A 59 14.66 -8.75 10.71
C LEU A 59 14.82 -9.75 9.55
N ILE A 60 14.35 -9.35 8.38
CA ILE A 60 14.51 -10.06 7.11
C ILE A 60 15.49 -9.27 6.26
N LEU A 61 16.67 -9.81 5.99
CA LEU A 61 17.68 -9.16 5.15
C LEU A 61 17.53 -9.60 3.69
N LEU A 62 17.46 -8.63 2.79
CA LEU A 62 17.58 -8.81 1.35
C LEU A 62 18.94 -8.26 0.90
N GLU A 63 19.50 -8.86 -0.14
CA GLU A 63 20.89 -8.59 -0.55
C GLU A 63 21.07 -7.20 -1.21
N GLN A 64 20.01 -6.67 -1.82
CA GLN A 64 20.00 -5.41 -2.56
C GLN A 64 18.61 -4.79 -2.61
N ASN A 65 18.53 -3.55 -3.10
CA ASN A 65 17.23 -2.90 -3.32
C ASN A 65 16.51 -3.48 -4.55
N HIS A 66 15.52 -4.32 -4.30
CA HIS A 66 14.64 -4.93 -5.30
C HIS A 66 13.44 -4.04 -5.69
N GLY A 67 13.33 -2.82 -5.15
CA GLY A 67 12.13 -1.98 -5.26
C GLY A 67 11.05 -2.41 -4.30
N PHE A 68 9.87 -1.78 -4.40
CA PHE A 68 8.75 -2.04 -3.49
C PHE A 68 8.09 -3.39 -3.77
N ALA A 69 7.70 -3.65 -5.01
CA ALA A 69 6.95 -4.84 -5.38
C ALA A 69 7.73 -6.12 -5.11
N GLU A 70 8.93 -6.26 -5.66
CA GLU A 70 9.73 -7.47 -5.47
C GLU A 70 10.27 -7.59 -4.05
N GLY A 71 10.59 -6.47 -3.40
CA GLY A 71 11.00 -6.47 -1.99
C GLY A 71 9.95 -7.10 -1.08
N TYR A 72 8.66 -6.74 -1.25
CA TYR A 72 7.57 -7.38 -0.52
C TYR A 72 7.38 -8.86 -0.90
N ASN A 73 7.45 -9.23 -2.17
CA ASN A 73 7.36 -10.64 -2.59
C ASN A 73 8.41 -11.49 -1.88
N LEU A 74 9.67 -11.04 -1.89
CA LEU A 74 10.76 -11.75 -1.24
C LEU A 74 10.62 -11.82 0.29
N ALA A 75 10.10 -10.75 0.91
CA ALA A 75 9.83 -10.73 2.34
C ALA A 75 8.69 -11.69 2.72
N LEU A 76 7.56 -11.64 1.99
CA LEU A 76 6.39 -12.45 2.28
C LEU A 76 6.62 -13.95 2.04
N ASN A 77 7.55 -14.34 1.16
CA ASN A 77 7.97 -15.74 1.01
C ASN A 77 8.66 -16.30 2.27
N LYS A 78 9.06 -15.43 3.21
CA LYS A 78 9.69 -15.83 4.49
C LYS A 78 8.72 -15.73 5.68
N VAL A 79 7.44 -15.45 5.43
CA VAL A 79 6.40 -15.24 6.46
C VAL A 79 5.42 -16.40 6.44
N ASP A 80 5.00 -16.84 7.64
CA ASP A 80 3.97 -17.85 7.84
C ASP A 80 2.86 -17.29 8.73
N ALA A 81 1.83 -16.72 8.10
CA ALA A 81 0.69 -16.10 8.76
C ALA A 81 -0.60 -16.28 7.95
N GLU A 82 -1.75 -16.18 8.62
CA GLU A 82 -3.06 -16.17 7.92
C GLU A 82 -3.25 -14.84 7.16
N TYR A 83 -2.97 -13.73 7.84
CA TYR A 83 -3.03 -12.39 7.29
C TYR A 83 -1.65 -11.74 7.27
N VAL A 84 -1.39 -10.95 6.27
CA VAL A 84 -0.22 -10.08 6.23
C VAL A 84 -0.65 -8.63 6.04
N ILE A 85 0.13 -7.73 6.63
CA ILE A 85 -0.03 -6.30 6.42
C ILE A 85 1.24 -5.78 5.74
N LEU A 86 1.08 -5.26 4.53
CA LEU A 86 2.12 -4.45 3.92
C LEU A 86 1.98 -3.05 4.51
N LEU A 87 2.94 -2.65 5.33
CA LEU A 87 2.91 -1.38 6.05
C LEU A 87 4.12 -0.52 5.67
N ASN A 88 3.87 0.72 5.27
CA ASN A 88 4.97 1.65 5.01
C ASN A 88 5.70 2.04 6.30
N SER A 89 7.00 2.29 6.18
CA SER A 89 7.86 2.67 7.32
C SER A 89 7.55 4.05 7.91
N ASP A 90 6.75 4.88 7.23
CA ASP A 90 6.33 6.22 7.64
C ASP A 90 4.85 6.29 8.06
N VAL A 91 4.31 5.17 8.55
CA VAL A 91 2.95 5.07 9.09
C VAL A 91 2.98 5.02 10.61
N GLU A 92 2.23 5.93 11.25
CA GLU A 92 1.89 5.88 12.67
C GLU A 92 0.56 5.15 12.82
N VAL A 93 0.55 4.02 13.52
CA VAL A 93 -0.69 3.29 13.83
C VAL A 93 -1.30 3.78 15.14
N THR A 94 -2.60 3.52 15.34
CA THR A 94 -3.35 3.95 16.52
C THR A 94 -3.76 2.76 17.38
N GLU A 95 -4.21 3.05 18.59
CA GLU A 95 -4.81 2.05 19.47
C GLU A 95 -5.97 1.33 18.77
N HIS A 96 -6.06 0.01 18.94
CA HIS A 96 -7.10 -0.85 18.34
C HIS A 96 -7.21 -0.81 16.81
N TRP A 97 -6.11 -0.50 16.11
CA TRP A 97 -6.15 -0.43 14.64
C TRP A 97 -6.31 -1.77 13.93
N LEU A 98 -5.89 -2.89 14.57
CA LEU A 98 -5.93 -4.23 13.98
C LEU A 98 -7.30 -4.90 14.15
N GLU A 99 -7.93 -4.73 15.30
CA GLU A 99 -9.13 -5.48 15.69
C GLU A 99 -10.29 -5.32 14.70
N PRO A 100 -10.64 -4.12 14.20
CA PRO A 100 -11.69 -3.98 13.19
C PRO A 100 -11.36 -4.68 11.88
N LEU A 101 -10.08 -4.69 11.48
CA LEU A 101 -9.63 -5.34 10.25
C LEU A 101 -9.78 -6.86 10.36
N VAL A 102 -9.27 -7.43 11.43
CA VAL A 102 -9.35 -8.88 11.69
C VAL A 102 -10.79 -9.34 11.84
N ALA A 103 -11.59 -8.66 12.68
CA ALA A 103 -12.98 -9.02 12.94
C ALA A 103 -13.81 -9.01 11.65
N TYR A 104 -13.58 -8.04 10.77
CA TYR A 104 -14.26 -8.00 9.49
C TYR A 104 -13.80 -9.13 8.58
N MET A 105 -12.50 -9.31 8.40
CA MET A 105 -11.96 -10.34 7.52
C MET A 105 -12.34 -11.75 7.99
N ASP A 106 -12.34 -12.04 9.30
CA ASP A 106 -12.73 -13.34 9.82
C ASP A 106 -14.19 -13.70 9.52
N THR A 107 -15.07 -12.71 9.44
CA THR A 107 -16.50 -12.90 9.17
C THR A 107 -16.87 -12.78 7.67
N HIS A 108 -15.94 -12.35 6.81
CA HIS A 108 -16.16 -12.15 5.38
C HIS A 108 -15.11 -12.89 4.54
N PRO A 109 -15.22 -14.23 4.40
CA PRO A 109 -14.25 -15.05 3.70
C PRO A 109 -14.12 -14.72 2.20
N GLU A 110 -15.12 -14.07 1.60
CA GLU A 110 -15.11 -13.59 0.22
C GLU A 110 -14.21 -12.36 0.01
N VAL A 111 -13.83 -11.65 1.11
CA VAL A 111 -12.94 -10.49 1.06
C VAL A 111 -11.49 -10.95 1.14
N ALA A 112 -10.69 -10.59 0.15
CA ALA A 112 -9.26 -10.90 0.09
C ALA A 112 -8.42 -9.87 0.84
N ALA A 113 -8.76 -8.59 0.71
CA ALA A 113 -7.97 -7.52 1.28
C ALA A 113 -8.80 -6.34 1.78
N CYS A 114 -8.24 -5.61 2.71
CA CYS A 114 -8.82 -4.36 3.20
C CYS A 114 -7.75 -3.33 3.52
N GLN A 115 -8.19 -2.10 3.76
CA GLN A 115 -7.35 -1.03 4.28
C GLN A 115 -8.04 -0.30 5.42
N PRO A 116 -7.28 0.28 6.37
CA PRO A 116 -7.80 1.26 7.31
C PRO A 116 -8.12 2.58 6.62
N LYS A 117 -8.75 3.51 7.33
CA LYS A 117 -8.81 4.92 6.98
C LYS A 117 -7.40 5.52 7.14
N ILE A 118 -6.88 6.15 6.08
CA ILE A 118 -5.56 6.79 6.11
C ILE A 118 -5.74 8.30 6.25
N ARG A 119 -5.21 8.84 7.33
CA ARG A 119 -5.16 10.29 7.59
C ARG A 119 -3.74 10.83 7.41
N SER A 120 -3.64 12.12 7.14
CA SER A 120 -2.35 12.80 7.05
C SER A 120 -1.69 12.90 8.43
N TRP A 121 -0.43 12.47 8.52
CA TRP A 121 0.35 12.64 9.75
C TRP A 121 0.61 14.11 10.08
N HIS A 122 0.82 14.95 9.06
CA HIS A 122 1.08 16.38 9.22
C HIS A 122 -0.17 17.18 9.65
N GLN A 123 -1.35 16.73 9.21
CA GLN A 123 -2.63 17.35 9.49
C GLN A 123 -3.64 16.28 9.84
N LYS A 124 -3.62 15.81 11.10
CA LYS A 124 -4.37 14.62 11.56
C LYS A 124 -5.89 14.66 11.36
N GLN A 125 -6.46 15.84 11.08
CA GLN A 125 -7.86 16.03 10.73
C GLN A 125 -8.15 15.91 9.23
N MET A 126 -7.12 15.79 8.38
CA MET A 126 -7.25 15.70 6.92
C MET A 126 -7.01 14.24 6.48
N PHE A 127 -7.67 13.84 5.40
CA PHE A 127 -7.30 12.60 4.73
C PHE A 127 -5.90 12.68 4.12
N GLU A 128 -5.25 11.53 4.01
CA GLU A 128 -3.98 11.43 3.29
C GLU A 128 -4.22 11.40 1.77
N TYR A 129 -3.23 11.78 0.99
CA TYR A 129 -3.35 11.94 -0.46
C TYR A 129 -3.52 10.62 -1.22
N ALA A 130 -2.85 9.54 -0.80
CA ALA A 130 -2.78 8.27 -1.52
C ALA A 130 -3.48 7.14 -0.76
N GLY A 131 -4.78 6.93 -1.05
CA GLY A 131 -5.56 5.86 -0.44
C GLY A 131 -6.66 6.33 0.50
N ALA A 132 -6.44 7.39 1.27
CA ALA A 132 -7.43 8.07 2.10
C ALA A 132 -8.50 7.13 2.71
N ALA A 133 -9.75 7.18 2.22
CA ALA A 133 -10.86 6.32 2.65
C ALA A 133 -11.26 5.28 1.58
N GLY A 134 -10.26 4.73 0.84
CA GLY A 134 -10.44 3.69 -0.18
C GLY A 134 -10.39 4.19 -1.61
N GLY A 135 -9.84 3.39 -2.48
CA GLY A 135 -9.50 3.72 -3.85
C GLY A 135 -10.45 3.15 -4.90
N TYR A 136 -10.57 3.88 -6.00
CA TYR A 136 -11.35 3.52 -7.19
C TYR A 136 -10.55 3.80 -8.46
N ILE A 137 -11.01 3.32 -9.60
CA ILE A 137 -10.55 3.74 -10.92
C ILE A 137 -11.74 4.21 -11.76
N ASP A 138 -11.53 5.18 -12.63
CA ASP A 138 -12.53 5.56 -13.61
C ASP A 138 -12.51 4.63 -14.84
N ARG A 139 -13.42 4.86 -15.79
CA ARG A 139 -13.52 4.05 -17.02
C ARG A 139 -12.28 4.11 -17.92
N TYR A 140 -11.38 5.05 -17.69
CA TYR A 140 -10.12 5.18 -18.41
C TYR A 140 -8.92 4.72 -17.57
N GLY A 141 -9.19 4.15 -16.39
CA GLY A 141 -8.17 3.63 -15.49
C GLY A 141 -7.38 4.69 -14.72
N TYR A 142 -7.92 5.89 -14.55
CA TYR A 142 -7.32 6.89 -13.66
C TYR A 142 -7.69 6.55 -12.20
N PRO A 143 -6.70 6.33 -11.33
CA PRO A 143 -6.97 6.04 -9.93
C PRO A 143 -7.37 7.32 -9.18
N PHE A 144 -8.39 7.19 -8.35
CA PHE A 144 -8.83 8.21 -7.41
C PHE A 144 -9.25 7.57 -6.09
N CYS A 145 -9.45 8.35 -5.04
CA CYS A 145 -9.88 7.83 -3.74
C CYS A 145 -10.87 8.78 -3.07
N ARG A 146 -11.70 8.22 -2.19
CA ARG A 146 -12.57 9.02 -1.31
C ARG A 146 -11.71 9.81 -0.34
N GLY A 147 -12.10 11.04 -0.02
CA GLY A 147 -11.33 11.96 0.83
C GLY A 147 -10.31 12.80 0.04
N ARG A 148 -10.30 12.67 -1.31
CA ARG A 148 -9.46 13.49 -2.18
C ARG A 148 -10.15 13.82 -3.50
N MET A 149 -10.12 15.10 -3.86
CA MET A 149 -10.52 15.58 -5.17
C MET A 149 -9.32 16.21 -5.87
N MET A 150 -8.81 15.57 -6.92
CA MET A 150 -7.58 15.96 -7.64
C MET A 150 -6.38 16.14 -6.70
N GLY A 151 -5.86 17.36 -6.53
CA GLY A 151 -4.74 17.69 -5.65
C GLY A 151 -5.14 18.07 -4.24
N THR A 152 -6.44 18.18 -3.93
CA THR A 152 -6.95 18.65 -2.64
C THR A 152 -7.48 17.46 -1.82
N THR A 153 -7.06 17.37 -0.56
CA THR A 153 -7.59 16.41 0.41
C THR A 153 -8.72 17.03 1.22
N GLU A 154 -9.69 16.20 1.57
CA GLU A 154 -10.82 16.62 2.40
C GLU A 154 -10.47 16.56 3.89
N ARG A 155 -11.19 17.32 4.70
CA ARG A 155 -11.23 17.13 6.15
C ARG A 155 -12.07 15.89 6.47
N ASP A 156 -11.61 15.07 7.41
CA ASP A 156 -12.39 13.94 7.92
C ASP A 156 -13.39 14.46 8.98
N GLU A 157 -14.65 14.50 8.59
CA GLU A 157 -15.80 14.88 9.42
C GLU A 157 -16.73 13.68 9.65
N GLY A 158 -16.25 12.46 9.44
CA GLY A 158 -17.02 11.23 9.56
C GLY A 158 -17.82 10.85 8.30
N GLN A 159 -17.67 11.60 7.20
CA GLN A 159 -18.43 11.37 5.96
C GLN A 159 -18.13 10.01 5.30
N TYR A 160 -17.04 9.33 5.70
CA TYR A 160 -16.65 8.02 5.17
C TYR A 160 -16.46 6.97 6.28
N ASP A 161 -17.25 7.01 7.35
CA ASP A 161 -17.15 6.09 8.51
C ASP A 161 -17.89 4.76 8.31
N THR A 162 -18.40 4.52 7.10
CA THR A 162 -19.05 3.26 6.75
C THR A 162 -18.11 2.35 5.97
N VAL A 163 -18.07 1.05 6.34
CA VAL A 163 -17.37 0.03 5.55
C VAL A 163 -17.97 -0.04 4.16
N VAL A 164 -17.13 0.03 3.14
CA VAL A 164 -17.58 -0.04 1.74
C VAL A 164 -16.63 -0.87 0.89
N PRO A 165 -17.17 -1.52 -0.16
CA PRO A 165 -16.34 -2.07 -1.21
C PRO A 165 -15.58 -0.97 -1.95
N VAL A 166 -14.30 -1.24 -2.22
CA VAL A 166 -13.43 -0.33 -2.98
C VAL A 166 -12.80 -1.09 -4.15
N PHE A 167 -12.24 -0.37 -5.11
CA PHE A 167 -11.54 -1.02 -6.21
C PHE A 167 -10.13 -1.44 -5.80
N TRP A 168 -9.42 -0.60 -5.05
CA TRP A 168 -8.07 -0.87 -4.56
C TRP A 168 -7.89 -0.36 -3.13
N ALA A 169 -7.05 -1.07 -2.40
CA ALA A 169 -6.54 -0.70 -1.10
C ALA A 169 -5.10 -0.21 -1.23
N THR A 170 -4.74 0.81 -0.44
CA THR A 170 -3.43 1.45 -0.53
C THR A 170 -2.30 0.57 -0.02
N GLY A 171 -1.15 0.57 -0.72
CA GLY A 171 0.07 -0.09 -0.27
C GLY A 171 0.69 0.51 1.00
N ALA A 172 0.20 1.67 1.47
CA ALA A 172 0.67 2.26 2.73
C ALA A 172 0.27 1.43 3.96
N ALA A 173 -0.91 0.75 3.91
CA ALA A 173 -1.39 -0.16 4.96
C ALA A 173 -2.38 -1.17 4.35
N LEU A 174 -1.86 -2.09 3.54
CA LEU A 174 -2.65 -3.12 2.89
C LEU A 174 -2.73 -4.36 3.79
N PHE A 175 -3.91 -4.66 4.32
CA PHE A 175 -4.21 -5.90 5.03
C PHE A 175 -4.78 -6.93 4.06
N ILE A 176 -4.16 -8.11 3.96
CA ILE A 176 -4.51 -9.11 2.96
C ILE A 176 -4.36 -10.54 3.48
N ARG A 177 -5.21 -11.48 3.02
CA ARG A 177 -4.97 -12.91 3.23
C ARG A 177 -3.73 -13.34 2.47
N LEU A 178 -2.79 -13.99 3.14
CA LEU A 178 -1.55 -14.45 2.50
C LEU A 178 -1.83 -15.45 1.38
N THR A 179 -2.84 -16.30 1.52
CA THR A 179 -3.27 -17.23 0.47
C THR A 179 -3.74 -16.51 -0.78
N ASP A 180 -4.62 -15.50 -0.64
CA ASP A 180 -5.09 -14.70 -1.78
C ASP A 180 -3.95 -13.93 -2.48
N TYR A 181 -3.02 -13.37 -1.68
CA TYR A 181 -1.81 -12.73 -2.21
C TYR A 181 -0.98 -13.69 -3.06
N THR A 182 -0.74 -14.87 -2.54
CA THR A 182 0.07 -15.91 -3.20
C THR A 182 -0.60 -16.46 -4.45
N ASP A 183 -1.92 -16.73 -4.38
CA ASP A 183 -2.70 -17.31 -5.47
C ASP A 183 -2.77 -16.41 -6.71
N VAL A 184 -2.69 -15.09 -6.54
CA VAL A 184 -2.61 -14.16 -7.68
C VAL A 184 -1.16 -13.87 -8.11
N GLY A 185 -0.16 -14.46 -7.45
CA GLY A 185 1.26 -14.32 -7.79
C GLY A 185 1.92 -13.08 -7.18
N GLY A 186 1.38 -12.54 -6.08
CA GLY A 186 1.95 -11.39 -5.37
C GLY A 186 1.88 -10.08 -6.15
N LEU A 187 2.71 -9.13 -5.78
CA LEU A 187 2.91 -7.88 -6.52
C LEU A 187 3.73 -8.14 -7.81
N ASP A 188 3.41 -7.45 -8.89
CA ASP A 188 4.18 -7.60 -10.14
C ASP A 188 5.48 -6.79 -10.06
N ALA A 189 6.60 -7.49 -9.95
CA ALA A 189 7.94 -6.92 -9.80
C ALA A 189 8.32 -5.90 -10.89
N ARG A 190 7.71 -6.02 -12.10
CA ARG A 190 7.96 -5.09 -13.21
C ARG A 190 7.53 -3.65 -12.92
N PHE A 191 6.64 -3.43 -11.94
CA PHE A 191 6.24 -2.10 -11.52
C PHE A 191 7.35 -1.38 -10.76
N PHE A 192 8.19 -2.09 -10.04
CA PHE A 192 9.19 -1.56 -9.12
C PHE A 192 8.58 -0.78 -7.94
N ALA A 193 7.81 0.27 -8.21
CA ALA A 193 7.02 1.06 -7.25
C ALA A 193 5.91 1.83 -7.99
N HIS A 194 4.79 2.05 -7.33
CA HIS A 194 3.55 2.70 -7.79
C HIS A 194 2.72 1.86 -8.77
N MET A 195 1.42 1.77 -8.51
CA MET A 195 0.38 1.02 -9.23
C MET A 195 0.42 -0.50 -8.99
N GLU A 196 1.42 -1.05 -8.31
CA GLU A 196 1.53 -2.49 -8.01
C GLU A 196 0.39 -2.99 -7.11
N GLU A 197 -0.03 -2.18 -6.14
CA GLU A 197 -1.14 -2.48 -5.24
C GLU A 197 -2.49 -2.41 -5.96
N ILE A 198 -2.63 -1.48 -6.90
CA ILE A 198 -3.85 -1.35 -7.73
C ILE A 198 -3.96 -2.53 -8.69
N ASP A 199 -2.84 -2.92 -9.31
CA ASP A 199 -2.76 -4.12 -10.16
C ASP A 199 -3.08 -5.40 -9.37
N LEU A 200 -2.55 -5.54 -8.16
CA LEU A 200 -2.86 -6.66 -7.26
C LEU A 200 -4.36 -6.72 -6.97
N CYS A 201 -4.94 -5.60 -6.55
CA CYS A 201 -6.36 -5.50 -6.25
C CYS A 201 -7.24 -5.80 -7.48
N TRP A 202 -6.82 -5.35 -8.67
CA TRP A 202 -7.53 -5.68 -9.92
C TRP A 202 -7.53 -7.17 -10.19
N ARG A 203 -6.39 -7.84 -10.07
CA ARG A 203 -6.26 -9.30 -10.25
C ARG A 203 -7.10 -10.09 -9.23
N LEU A 204 -7.16 -9.66 -7.98
CA LEU A 204 -8.03 -10.24 -6.96
C LEU A 204 -9.50 -10.11 -7.34
N ARG A 205 -9.93 -8.90 -7.72
CA ARG A 205 -11.31 -8.63 -8.14
C ARG A 205 -11.72 -9.42 -9.38
N SER A 206 -10.81 -9.59 -10.34
CA SER A 206 -11.06 -10.43 -11.54
C SER A 206 -11.28 -11.91 -11.20
N ARG A 207 -10.89 -12.33 -10.00
CA ARG A 207 -11.17 -13.66 -9.44
C ARG A 207 -12.40 -13.69 -8.52
N GLY A 208 -13.18 -12.61 -8.49
CA GLY A 208 -14.39 -12.51 -7.67
C GLY A 208 -14.11 -12.18 -6.20
N ARG A 209 -12.87 -11.79 -5.84
CA ARG A 209 -12.52 -11.45 -4.45
C ARG A 209 -12.87 -10.01 -4.12
N GLY A 210 -13.39 -9.79 -2.90
CA GLY A 210 -13.73 -8.46 -2.39
C GLY A 210 -12.50 -7.68 -1.88
N ILE A 211 -12.56 -6.36 -2.04
CA ILE A 211 -11.64 -5.41 -1.42
C ILE A 211 -12.47 -4.36 -0.70
N VAL A 212 -12.15 -4.02 0.55
CA VAL A 212 -12.94 -3.08 1.36
C VAL A 212 -12.08 -2.04 2.06
N CYS A 213 -12.67 -0.89 2.37
CA CYS A 213 -12.12 0.06 3.33
C CYS A 213 -12.88 -0.06 4.65
N ILE A 214 -12.16 -0.21 5.76
CA ILE A 214 -12.69 -0.37 7.11
C ILE A 214 -12.31 0.86 7.94
N PRO A 215 -13.16 1.89 7.97
CA PRO A 215 -12.81 3.19 8.56
C PRO A 215 -12.76 3.21 10.09
N GLN A 216 -13.23 2.15 10.76
CA GLN A 216 -13.07 1.96 12.21
C GLN A 216 -11.62 1.75 12.62
N SER A 217 -10.78 1.28 11.69
CA SER A 217 -9.34 1.28 11.81
C SER A 217 -8.78 2.56 11.20
N VAL A 218 -7.92 3.26 11.94
CA VAL A 218 -7.33 4.54 11.51
C VAL A 218 -5.82 4.48 11.67
N VAL A 219 -5.10 4.94 10.65
CA VAL A 219 -3.65 5.16 10.72
C VAL A 219 -3.27 6.52 10.11
N TYR A 220 -2.11 7.04 10.50
CA TYR A 220 -1.58 8.30 9.98
C TYR A 220 -0.36 8.03 9.11
N HIS A 221 -0.32 8.60 7.91
CA HIS A 221 0.76 8.42 6.96
C HIS A 221 1.42 9.75 6.63
N VAL A 222 2.76 9.79 6.65
CA VAL A 222 3.53 11.01 6.32
C VAL A 222 3.39 11.31 4.83
N GLY A 223 3.54 10.28 4.01
CA GLY A 223 3.45 10.37 2.55
C GLY A 223 4.68 11.02 1.91
N ALA A 224 5.14 10.42 0.83
CA ALA A 224 6.30 10.88 0.06
C ALA A 224 7.64 10.94 0.82
N ALA A 225 7.79 10.18 1.92
CA ALA A 225 9.05 10.14 2.67
C ALA A 225 10.20 9.52 1.84
N THR A 226 9.90 8.56 0.97
CA THR A 226 10.91 7.83 0.18
C THR A 226 11.19 8.45 -1.19
N LEU A 227 10.19 9.05 -1.85
CA LEU A 227 10.33 9.72 -3.14
C LEU A 227 9.66 11.09 -3.09
N LYS A 228 10.44 12.16 -3.25
CA LYS A 228 9.93 13.54 -3.29
C LYS A 228 8.80 13.67 -4.33
N LYS A 229 7.74 14.44 -4.00
CA LYS A 229 6.55 14.63 -4.87
C LYS A 229 6.90 15.01 -6.31
N GLU A 230 7.97 15.77 -6.52
CA GLU A 230 8.41 16.34 -7.80
C GLU A 230 9.51 15.53 -8.51
N SER A 231 9.76 14.27 -8.08
CA SER A 231 10.78 13.44 -8.72
C SER A 231 10.33 13.04 -10.15
N PRO A 232 11.13 13.35 -11.21
CA PRO A 232 10.84 12.92 -12.58
C PRO A 232 10.68 11.40 -12.69
N ARG A 233 11.46 10.63 -11.89
CA ARG A 233 11.37 9.17 -11.83
C ARG A 233 10.00 8.72 -11.30
N LYS A 234 9.47 9.39 -10.27
CA LYS A 234 8.14 9.09 -9.73
C LYS A 234 7.04 9.34 -10.78
N THR A 235 7.12 10.47 -11.47
CA THR A 235 6.19 10.81 -12.54
C THR A 235 6.25 9.76 -13.65
N PHE A 236 7.44 9.42 -14.13
CA PHE A 236 7.64 8.38 -15.16
C PHE A 236 7.04 7.04 -14.72
N LEU A 237 7.33 6.58 -13.49
CA LEU A 237 6.80 5.31 -12.97
C LEU A 237 5.26 5.33 -12.92
N ASN A 238 4.65 6.40 -12.44
CA ASN A 238 3.20 6.52 -12.39
C ASN A 238 2.55 6.40 -13.78
N PHE A 239 3.08 7.11 -14.78
CA PHE A 239 2.56 7.05 -16.16
C PHE A 239 2.80 5.67 -16.79
N ARG A 240 4.04 5.19 -16.76
CA ARG A 240 4.41 3.88 -17.34
C ARG A 240 3.59 2.76 -16.71
N ASN A 241 3.57 2.71 -15.38
CA ASN A 241 2.95 1.63 -14.63
C ASN A 241 1.43 1.62 -14.81
N ASN A 242 0.80 2.81 -14.86
CA ASN A 242 -0.63 2.88 -15.14
C ASN A 242 -0.97 2.30 -16.53
N LEU A 243 -0.19 2.62 -17.56
CA LEU A 243 -0.40 2.05 -18.89
C LEU A 243 -0.16 0.53 -18.93
N VAL A 244 0.88 0.05 -18.23
CA VAL A 244 1.17 -1.39 -18.10
C VAL A 244 0.03 -2.11 -17.36
N MET A 245 -0.47 -1.53 -16.28
CA MET A 245 -1.60 -2.06 -15.52
C MET A 245 -2.86 -2.19 -16.39
N LEU A 246 -3.17 -1.15 -17.18
CA LEU A 246 -4.31 -1.16 -18.11
C LEU A 246 -4.14 -2.25 -19.19
N TYR A 247 -2.98 -2.30 -19.83
CA TYR A 247 -2.67 -3.31 -20.85
C TYR A 247 -2.81 -4.74 -20.31
N LYS A 248 -2.43 -4.95 -19.07
CA LYS A 248 -2.43 -6.25 -18.41
C LYS A 248 -3.84 -6.71 -17.98
N ASN A 249 -4.68 -5.79 -17.52
CA ASN A 249 -5.92 -6.15 -16.81
C ASN A 249 -7.22 -5.81 -17.55
N LEU A 250 -7.20 -4.91 -18.54
CA LEU A 250 -8.40 -4.57 -19.30
C LEU A 250 -8.83 -5.73 -20.22
N PRO A 251 -10.15 -5.93 -20.39
CA PRO A 251 -10.69 -6.78 -21.46
C PRO A 251 -10.20 -6.34 -22.83
N SER A 252 -9.92 -7.29 -23.71
CA SER A 252 -9.33 -7.02 -25.05
C SER A 252 -10.18 -6.07 -25.91
N GLU A 253 -11.49 -6.14 -25.77
CA GLU A 253 -12.46 -5.29 -26.47
C GLU A 253 -12.41 -3.83 -26.04
N GLU A 254 -12.06 -3.54 -24.78
CA GLU A 254 -11.97 -2.20 -24.22
C GLU A 254 -10.56 -1.59 -24.39
N LEU A 255 -9.54 -2.45 -24.46
CA LEU A 255 -8.14 -2.06 -24.41
C LEU A 255 -7.77 -1.00 -25.44
N SER A 256 -8.14 -1.20 -26.71
CA SER A 256 -7.77 -0.29 -27.79
C SER A 256 -8.37 1.12 -27.63
N GLY A 257 -9.61 1.21 -27.16
CA GLY A 257 -10.31 2.46 -26.89
C GLY A 257 -9.70 3.22 -25.73
N VAL A 258 -9.50 2.56 -24.61
CA VAL A 258 -8.91 3.15 -23.40
C VAL A 258 -7.47 3.60 -23.66
N MET A 259 -6.63 2.74 -24.29
CA MET A 259 -5.23 3.06 -24.57
C MET A 259 -5.08 4.26 -25.51
N ARG A 260 -5.97 4.44 -26.50
CA ARG A 260 -5.96 5.61 -27.38
C ARG A 260 -6.18 6.90 -26.58
N VAL A 261 -7.19 6.93 -25.70
CA VAL A 261 -7.45 8.10 -24.85
C VAL A 261 -6.27 8.37 -23.92
N ARG A 262 -5.75 7.35 -23.26
CA ARG A 262 -4.63 7.47 -22.30
C ARG A 262 -3.35 7.98 -22.97
N THR A 263 -3.02 7.46 -24.15
CA THR A 263 -1.83 7.90 -24.90
C THR A 263 -1.95 9.35 -25.35
N THR A 264 -3.15 9.77 -25.81
CA THR A 264 -3.39 11.15 -26.21
C THR A 264 -3.22 12.11 -25.03
N VAL A 265 -3.80 11.80 -23.87
CA VAL A 265 -3.66 12.62 -22.66
C VAL A 265 -2.20 12.68 -22.18
N SER A 266 -1.49 11.54 -22.16
CA SER A 266 -0.08 11.50 -21.77
C SER A 266 0.79 12.34 -22.69
N TYR A 267 0.57 12.27 -24.01
CA TYR A 267 1.30 13.06 -24.99
C TYR A 267 1.06 14.58 -24.85
N THR A 268 -0.19 14.99 -24.64
CA THR A 268 -0.52 16.40 -24.44
C THR A 268 0.06 16.96 -23.16
N HIS A 269 0.09 16.15 -22.08
CA HIS A 269 0.65 16.54 -20.79
C HIS A 269 2.18 16.69 -20.86
N LEU A 270 2.88 15.78 -21.52
CA LEU A 270 4.33 15.88 -21.74
C LEU A 270 4.70 17.14 -22.54
N ARG A 271 3.96 17.46 -23.64
CA ARG A 271 4.19 18.67 -24.42
C ARG A 271 3.95 19.98 -23.66
N ALA A 272 2.98 20.00 -22.75
CA ALA A 272 2.70 21.20 -21.94
C ALA A 272 3.83 21.54 -20.94
N HIS A 273 4.73 20.61 -20.67
CA HIS A 273 5.89 20.82 -19.81
C HIS A 273 7.19 21.14 -20.58
N GLU A 274 7.16 21.06 -21.92
CA GLU A 274 8.30 21.41 -22.79
C GLU A 274 8.25 22.87 -23.29
N THR A 275 7.18 23.60 -23.01
CA THR A 275 7.01 25.03 -23.31
C THR A 275 6.98 25.87 -22.04
#